data_7c2855730f9bd296a888d6576e4485bd
#
_entry.id   7c2855730f9bd296a888d6576e4485bd
#
_cell.length_a   1.000
_cell.length_b   1.000
_cell.length_c   1.000
_cell.angle_alpha   90.00
_cell.angle_beta   90.00
_cell.angle_gamma   90.00
#
_symmetry.space_group_name_H-M   'P 1'
#
loop_
_entity.id
_entity.type
_entity.pdbx_description
1 polymer ?
#
loop_
_entity_poly.entity_id
_entity_poly.type
_entity_poly.pdbx_seq_one_letter_code
_entity_poly.pdbx_strand_id
1 'polypeptide(L)'
;MSNTRSDTTDDSVSTHKIAVREYLLAHGEVASKQELRAGTAVPAWYIDQIGSSDTFYTSLNRDRQYVASKHVIGHRSTHDGFWRPEVDDGVAVFHRKETTKATLKHLAFNRPSGLTPPEATDLLGRRCYRPLRKLAEQQEVHAADWQNTTVYTHSWPSRRDDQLAQRQTDQPTDVTPTDPAEDGYLYRDELVATFLSVAVSQIQSISPERAAALVLRQFEGDSFDALERRLRRNHSFREALDYIEPEDVPDGTSLWRAFDELHPDELRDCLQSMCGELLADHDHAGEFVVIDGTHIAAWANTREEIENGDVEGASWGKHEGSFYGYKVFLVVDAATELPVAITMETGKRNDTAAFEPLIEEFDERYDTDELQAALADAGFDSQDNREFCQERLECPLLTAINPRRSSPLATIKEEIKELFEEHGEEIDSPYDALERLPQEQLSEYGVEVGSVEETYIFQAIKERMHRHLRAGVERVFSRLKSFTGLDRVRARKEDNVETHVVLSAVALVAASLTAQRHDKPGLIRSPSRLI
;
A
#
# COMPACT_ATOMS: atom_id res chain seq x y z
N MET A 1 -3.47 58.43 10.74
CA MET A 1 -4.03 57.68 9.58
C MET A 1 -4.31 56.28 10.06
N SER A 2 -5.56 56.07 10.47
CA SER A 2 -6.06 54.87 11.17
C SER A 2 -6.42 53.77 10.17
N ASN A 3 -6.10 52.56 10.59
CA ASN A 3 -6.32 51.26 9.97
C ASN A 3 -7.81 51.03 9.60
N THR A 4 -8.13 51.05 8.32
CA THR A 4 -9.40 50.60 7.75
C THR A 4 -9.16 49.39 6.83
N ARG A 5 -8.62 48.30 7.35
CA ARG A 5 -8.42 47.05 6.61
C ARG A 5 -9.09 45.81 7.22
N SER A 6 -9.82 45.92 8.35
CA SER A 6 -10.45 44.78 9.01
C SER A 6 -11.95 44.56 8.71
N ASP A 7 -12.67 45.58 8.20
CA ASP A 7 -14.15 45.44 8.00
C ASP A 7 -14.57 44.80 6.68
N THR A 8 -13.73 44.84 5.63
CA THR A 8 -14.12 44.31 4.31
C THR A 8 -13.97 42.79 4.14
N THR A 9 -13.19 42.14 5.00
CA THR A 9 -12.99 40.69 4.96
C THR A 9 -14.12 39.93 5.67
N ASP A 10 -14.70 40.49 6.74
CA ASP A 10 -15.75 39.83 7.53
C ASP A 10 -17.11 39.85 6.78
N ASP A 11 -17.40 40.92 6.07
CA ASP A 11 -18.62 41.05 5.25
C ASP A 11 -18.61 40.09 4.03
N SER A 12 -17.46 39.88 3.41
CA SER A 12 -17.31 38.95 2.29
C SER A 12 -17.45 37.48 2.70
N VAL A 13 -16.92 37.11 3.86
CA VAL A 13 -17.03 35.74 4.41
C VAL A 13 -18.48 35.46 4.81
N SER A 14 -19.20 36.43 5.34
CA SER A 14 -20.62 36.29 5.68
C SER A 14 -21.47 36.06 4.42
N THR A 15 -21.19 36.77 3.34
CA THR A 15 -21.87 36.61 2.04
C THR A 15 -21.63 35.21 1.45
N HIS A 16 -20.40 34.69 1.52
CA HIS A 16 -20.08 33.34 1.05
C HIS A 16 -20.83 32.26 1.84
N LYS A 17 -20.94 32.40 3.17
CA LYS A 17 -21.70 31.48 4.02
C LYS A 17 -23.18 31.42 3.62
N ILE A 18 -23.78 32.56 3.33
CA ILE A 18 -25.20 32.66 2.90
C ILE A 18 -25.37 31.94 1.56
N ALA A 19 -24.53 32.22 0.57
CA ALA A 19 -24.63 31.62 -0.75
C ALA A 19 -24.49 30.08 -0.72
N VAL A 20 -23.56 29.55 0.06
CA VAL A 20 -23.41 28.10 0.24
C VAL A 20 -24.64 27.51 0.94
N ARG A 21 -25.16 28.17 1.97
CA ARG A 21 -26.35 27.71 2.70
C ARG A 21 -27.58 27.66 1.82
N GLU A 22 -27.83 28.68 1.03
CA GLU A 22 -28.94 28.74 0.08
C GLU A 22 -28.85 27.64 -0.96
N TYR A 23 -27.64 27.41 -1.50
CA TYR A 23 -27.40 26.32 -2.44
C TYR A 23 -27.72 24.94 -1.82
N LEU A 24 -27.21 24.66 -0.63
CA LEU A 24 -27.49 23.41 0.08
C LEU A 24 -28.97 23.19 0.35
N LEU A 25 -29.70 24.24 0.78
CA LEU A 25 -31.13 24.15 1.00
C LEU A 25 -31.92 23.85 -0.27
N ALA A 26 -31.47 24.38 -1.41
CA ALA A 26 -32.13 24.17 -2.71
C ALA A 26 -31.86 22.80 -3.33
N HIS A 27 -30.72 22.14 -2.95
CA HIS A 27 -30.22 20.94 -3.62
C HIS A 27 -30.10 19.71 -2.68
N GLY A 28 -30.98 19.60 -1.67
CA GLY A 28 -31.06 18.39 -0.84
C GLY A 28 -30.20 18.35 0.42
N GLU A 29 -29.75 19.51 0.91
CA GLU A 29 -29.04 19.69 2.20
C GLU A 29 -27.58 19.19 2.21
N VAL A 30 -27.13 18.46 1.18
CA VAL A 30 -25.75 18.02 0.96
C VAL A 30 -25.34 18.28 -0.48
N ALA A 31 -24.08 18.71 -0.70
CA ALA A 31 -23.53 18.89 -2.03
C ALA A 31 -22.02 18.59 -2.04
N SER A 32 -21.49 18.17 -3.17
CA SER A 32 -20.05 18.06 -3.37
C SER A 32 -19.40 19.44 -3.47
N LYS A 33 -18.11 19.53 -3.16
CA LYS A 33 -17.33 20.75 -3.38
C LYS A 33 -17.31 21.18 -4.85
N GLN A 34 -17.41 20.23 -5.76
CA GLN A 34 -17.47 20.49 -7.19
C GLN A 34 -18.79 21.16 -7.58
N GLU A 35 -19.92 20.67 -7.10
CA GLU A 35 -21.23 21.27 -7.33
C GLU A 35 -21.33 22.67 -6.73
N LEU A 36 -20.77 22.87 -5.53
CA LEU A 36 -20.71 24.20 -4.92
C LEU A 36 -19.88 25.19 -5.75
N ARG A 37 -18.76 24.75 -6.34
CA ARG A 37 -17.96 25.59 -7.24
C ARG A 37 -18.67 25.93 -8.55
N ALA A 38 -19.45 24.98 -9.08
CA ALA A 38 -20.20 25.19 -10.32
C ALA A 38 -21.49 25.99 -10.11
N GLY A 39 -22.17 25.78 -8.99
CA GLY A 39 -23.49 26.33 -8.73
C GLY A 39 -23.54 27.62 -7.89
N THR A 40 -22.38 28.08 -7.35
CA THR A 40 -22.31 29.30 -6.54
C THR A 40 -21.26 30.27 -7.06
N ALA A 41 -21.44 31.56 -6.78
CA ALA A 41 -20.41 32.58 -7.06
C ALA A 41 -19.30 32.65 -5.97
N VAL A 42 -19.19 31.61 -5.15
CA VAL A 42 -18.24 31.57 -4.04
C VAL A 42 -16.85 31.18 -4.55
N PRO A 43 -15.78 31.89 -4.16
CA PRO A 43 -14.44 31.60 -4.60
C PRO A 43 -13.98 30.19 -4.22
N ALA A 44 -13.22 29.52 -5.11
CA ALA A 44 -12.75 28.14 -4.91
C ALA A 44 -11.96 27.98 -3.61
N TRP A 45 -11.12 28.93 -3.23
CA TRP A 45 -10.34 28.90 -1.99
C TRP A 45 -11.22 28.80 -0.74
N TYR A 46 -12.39 29.47 -0.73
CA TYR A 46 -13.34 29.38 0.38
C TYR A 46 -13.97 27.99 0.46
N ILE A 47 -14.39 27.43 -0.67
CA ILE A 47 -14.96 26.08 -0.74
C ILE A 47 -13.95 25.03 -0.32
N ASP A 48 -12.67 25.21 -0.64
CA ASP A 48 -11.61 24.29 -0.22
C ASP A 48 -11.41 24.28 1.30
N GLN A 49 -11.54 25.43 1.94
CA GLN A 49 -11.40 25.61 3.39
C GLN A 49 -12.72 25.50 4.16
N ILE A 50 -13.83 25.21 3.51
CA ILE A 50 -15.17 25.24 4.11
C ILE A 50 -15.32 24.35 5.35
N GLY A 51 -14.55 23.25 5.43
CA GLY A 51 -14.51 22.35 6.58
C GLY A 51 -13.89 22.97 7.84
N SER A 52 -13.24 24.13 7.73
CA SER A 52 -12.73 24.91 8.88
C SER A 52 -13.74 25.97 9.35
N SER A 53 -14.90 26.04 8.71
CA SER A 53 -15.97 26.99 9.02
C SER A 53 -16.74 26.57 10.25
N ASP A 54 -17.26 27.54 11.02
CA ASP A 54 -18.15 27.28 12.16
C ASP A 54 -19.57 26.86 11.74
N THR A 55 -19.88 26.90 10.44
CA THR A 55 -21.23 26.73 9.91
C THR A 55 -21.42 25.43 9.14
N PHE A 56 -20.35 24.90 8.54
CA PHE A 56 -20.41 23.73 7.67
C PHE A 56 -19.45 22.65 8.11
N TYR A 57 -19.84 21.40 7.83
CA TYR A 57 -18.98 20.22 7.99
C TYR A 57 -18.70 19.60 6.64
N THR A 58 -17.54 18.97 6.53
CA THR A 58 -17.25 18.06 5.42
C THR A 58 -17.46 16.62 5.83
N SER A 59 -17.79 15.76 4.87
CA SER A 59 -17.96 14.31 5.11
C SER A 59 -16.70 13.70 5.74
N LEU A 60 -16.87 12.73 6.62
CA LEU A 60 -15.76 12.00 7.27
C LEU A 60 -15.10 11.00 6.33
N ASN A 61 -15.80 10.54 5.31
CA ASN A 61 -15.35 9.69 4.21
C ASN A 61 -15.25 10.48 2.89
N ARG A 62 -15.08 9.77 1.76
CA ARG A 62 -15.05 10.36 0.42
C ARG A 62 -14.11 11.57 0.29
N ASP A 63 -12.92 11.49 0.90
CA ASP A 63 -11.90 12.53 0.90
C ASP A 63 -12.40 13.94 1.27
N ARG A 64 -13.46 13.99 2.08
CA ARG A 64 -14.11 15.23 2.53
C ARG A 64 -14.67 16.08 1.39
N GLN A 65 -15.14 15.43 0.33
CA GLN A 65 -15.66 16.13 -0.85
C GLN A 65 -17.08 16.67 -0.66
N TYR A 66 -17.88 16.10 0.22
CA TYR A 66 -19.25 16.52 0.47
C TYR A 66 -19.34 17.48 1.65
N VAL A 67 -20.24 18.45 1.52
CA VAL A 67 -20.47 19.55 2.48
C VAL A 67 -21.92 19.57 2.92
N ALA A 68 -22.17 19.79 4.20
CA ALA A 68 -23.48 19.98 4.76
C ALA A 68 -23.45 21.02 5.89
N SER A 69 -24.60 21.66 6.21
CA SER A 69 -24.66 22.58 7.33
C SER A 69 -24.69 21.84 8.67
N LYS A 70 -24.08 22.42 9.69
CA LYS A 70 -24.12 21.88 11.08
C LYS A 70 -25.53 21.70 11.60
N HIS A 71 -26.43 22.62 11.25
CA HIS A 71 -27.83 22.56 11.64
C HIS A 71 -28.52 21.33 11.09
N VAL A 72 -28.34 21.05 9.80
CA VAL A 72 -28.90 19.85 9.14
C VAL A 72 -28.34 18.58 9.76
N ILE A 73 -27.04 18.50 9.95
CA ILE A 73 -26.41 17.34 10.59
C ILE A 73 -26.97 17.12 12.01
N GLY A 74 -27.20 18.21 12.76
CA GLY A 74 -27.82 18.15 14.09
C GLY A 74 -29.20 17.54 14.07
N HIS A 75 -30.03 17.93 13.11
CA HIS A 75 -31.41 17.45 12.96
C HIS A 75 -31.55 16.07 12.32
N ARG A 76 -30.71 15.77 11.33
CA ARG A 76 -30.78 14.53 10.55
C ARG A 76 -30.00 13.37 11.17
N SER A 77 -29.14 13.64 12.15
CA SER A 77 -28.36 12.59 12.80
C SER A 77 -29.24 11.63 13.60
N THR A 78 -28.90 10.33 13.47
CA THR A 78 -29.46 9.26 14.30
C THR A 78 -28.97 9.38 15.77
N HIS A 79 -29.47 8.52 16.65
CA HIS A 79 -29.12 8.52 18.07
C HIS A 79 -27.59 8.39 18.30
N ASP A 80 -26.90 7.65 17.44
CA ASP A 80 -25.44 7.49 17.47
C ASP A 80 -24.64 8.72 16.99
N GLY A 81 -25.33 9.79 16.58
CA GLY A 81 -24.74 11.06 16.14
C GLY A 81 -24.35 11.10 14.68
N PHE A 82 -24.62 10.05 13.90
CA PHE A 82 -24.33 9.98 12.48
C PHE A 82 -25.51 10.43 11.61
N TRP A 83 -25.18 11.05 10.49
CA TRP A 83 -26.03 11.26 9.34
C TRP A 83 -25.36 10.71 8.08
N ARG A 84 -26.10 9.90 7.32
CA ARG A 84 -25.58 9.16 6.15
C ARG A 84 -26.47 9.40 4.93
N PRO A 85 -26.40 10.60 4.30
CA PRO A 85 -27.14 10.86 3.07
C PRO A 85 -26.57 10.05 1.90
N GLU A 86 -27.48 9.61 1.02
CA GLU A 86 -27.11 9.10 -0.30
C GLU A 86 -26.61 10.27 -1.16
N VAL A 87 -25.53 10.02 -1.90
CA VAL A 87 -24.88 10.95 -2.83
C VAL A 87 -24.51 10.19 -4.10
N ASP A 88 -24.15 10.89 -5.17
CA ASP A 88 -23.88 10.28 -6.47
C ASP A 88 -22.89 9.11 -6.42
N ASP A 89 -21.87 9.20 -5.56
CA ASP A 89 -20.83 8.17 -5.40
C ASP A 89 -21.16 7.14 -4.29
N GLY A 90 -22.38 7.10 -3.77
CA GLY A 90 -22.81 6.20 -2.70
C GLY A 90 -23.22 6.96 -1.44
N VAL A 91 -22.62 6.70 -0.28
CA VAL A 91 -23.05 7.30 1.00
C VAL A 91 -21.98 8.24 1.54
N ALA A 92 -22.32 9.50 1.79
CA ALA A 92 -21.51 10.43 2.56
C ALA A 92 -21.77 10.23 4.05
N VAL A 93 -20.74 10.32 4.89
CA VAL A 93 -20.84 10.11 6.34
C VAL A 93 -20.50 11.40 7.08
N PHE A 94 -21.43 11.91 7.85
CA PHE A 94 -21.26 13.06 8.73
C PHE A 94 -21.49 12.64 10.19
N HIS A 95 -20.91 13.38 11.13
CA HIS A 95 -21.12 13.18 12.55
C HIS A 95 -21.12 14.52 13.30
N ARG A 96 -21.92 14.63 14.36
CA ARG A 96 -22.05 15.84 15.19
C ARG A 96 -20.72 16.35 15.80
N LYS A 97 -19.69 15.53 15.87
CA LYS A 97 -18.35 15.88 16.40
C LYS A 97 -17.38 16.44 15.35
N GLU A 98 -17.84 16.78 14.17
CA GLU A 98 -17.13 17.53 13.11
C GLU A 98 -15.92 16.84 12.50
N THR A 99 -14.97 16.41 13.30
CA THR A 99 -13.71 15.87 12.83
C THR A 99 -13.59 14.36 13.09
N THR A 100 -12.87 13.67 12.23
CA THR A 100 -12.55 12.24 12.44
C THR A 100 -11.97 11.98 13.84
N LYS A 101 -11.07 12.85 14.31
CA LYS A 101 -10.44 12.72 15.64
C LYS A 101 -11.47 12.83 16.77
N ALA A 102 -12.30 13.86 16.75
CA ALA A 102 -13.33 14.09 17.77
C ALA A 102 -14.42 13.00 17.75
N THR A 103 -14.78 12.54 16.55
CA THR A 103 -15.75 11.43 16.39
C THR A 103 -15.19 10.13 16.97
N LEU A 104 -13.95 9.75 16.63
CA LEU A 104 -13.34 8.53 17.15
C LEU A 104 -13.18 8.55 18.67
N LYS A 105 -12.76 9.69 19.23
CA LYS A 105 -12.69 9.87 20.69
C LYS A 105 -14.06 9.73 21.34
N HIS A 106 -15.09 10.35 20.76
CA HIS A 106 -16.48 10.25 21.26
C HIS A 106 -16.97 8.80 21.23
N LEU A 107 -16.73 8.08 20.13
CA LEU A 107 -17.13 6.67 20.00
C LEU A 107 -16.39 5.78 21.00
N ALA A 108 -15.08 5.93 21.15
CA ALA A 108 -14.29 5.18 22.11
C ALA A 108 -14.77 5.40 23.56
N PHE A 109 -15.25 6.60 23.88
CA PHE A 109 -15.73 6.94 25.22
C PHE A 109 -17.15 6.47 25.53
N ASN A 110 -18.04 6.50 24.54
CA ASN A 110 -19.47 6.32 24.77
C ASN A 110 -20.02 4.96 24.33
N ARG A 111 -19.26 4.16 23.61
CA ARG A 111 -19.67 2.78 23.30
C ARG A 111 -19.47 1.89 24.53
N PRO A 112 -20.49 1.09 24.90
CA PRO A 112 -20.42 0.25 26.10
C PRO A 112 -19.20 -0.70 26.12
N SER A 113 -18.80 -1.23 24.97
CA SER A 113 -17.70 -2.19 24.81
C SER A 113 -16.44 -1.58 24.19
N GLY A 114 -16.29 -0.24 24.19
CA GLY A 114 -15.19 0.46 23.53
C GLY A 114 -15.26 0.40 22.00
N LEU A 115 -14.16 0.65 21.31
CA LEU A 115 -14.12 0.77 19.84
C LEU A 115 -12.86 0.10 19.28
N THR A 116 -13.03 -0.81 18.33
CA THR A 116 -11.90 -1.38 17.57
C THR A 116 -11.69 -0.63 16.24
N PRO A 117 -10.48 -0.71 15.63
CA PRO A 117 -10.24 -0.10 14.33
C PRO A 117 -11.15 -0.61 13.19
N PRO A 118 -11.47 -1.91 13.08
CA PRO A 118 -12.46 -2.39 12.12
C PRO A 118 -13.83 -1.74 12.32
N GLU A 119 -14.40 -1.78 13.55
CA GLU A 119 -15.68 -1.15 13.86
C GLU A 119 -15.69 0.34 13.52
N ALA A 120 -14.60 1.05 13.83
CA ALA A 120 -14.46 2.46 13.49
C ALA A 120 -14.41 2.68 11.97
N THR A 121 -13.78 1.76 11.24
CA THR A 121 -13.67 1.80 9.78
C THR A 121 -15.04 1.62 9.13
N ASP A 122 -15.83 0.67 9.62
CA ASP A 122 -17.19 0.41 9.14
C ASP A 122 -18.13 1.60 9.42
N LEU A 123 -18.02 2.19 10.61
CA LEU A 123 -18.84 3.34 10.99
C LEU A 123 -18.54 4.60 10.18
N LEU A 124 -17.27 4.88 9.91
CA LEU A 124 -16.84 6.10 9.25
C LEU A 124 -16.68 5.94 7.72
N GLY A 125 -16.70 4.72 7.19
CA GLY A 125 -16.44 4.45 5.78
C GLY A 125 -15.03 4.81 5.32
N ARG A 126 -14.05 4.77 6.25
CA ARG A 126 -12.63 5.06 5.98
C ARG A 126 -11.72 4.38 7.01
N ARG A 127 -10.48 4.11 6.64
CA ARG A 127 -9.49 3.49 7.54
C ARG A 127 -9.22 4.36 8.79
N CYS A 128 -9.41 3.77 9.97
CA CYS A 128 -9.31 4.47 11.26
C CYS A 128 -8.13 4.04 12.15
N TYR A 129 -7.29 3.11 11.74
CA TYR A 129 -6.15 2.60 12.52
C TYR A 129 -5.18 3.70 12.98
N ARG A 130 -4.65 4.51 12.04
CA ARG A 130 -3.71 5.59 12.37
C ARG A 130 -4.32 6.67 13.26
N PRO A 131 -5.53 7.18 12.98
CA PRO A 131 -6.17 8.15 13.85
C PRO A 131 -6.41 7.65 15.28
N LEU A 132 -6.85 6.40 15.48
CA LEU A 132 -7.05 5.80 16.79
C LEU A 132 -5.74 5.62 17.55
N ARG A 133 -4.71 5.09 16.88
CA ARG A 133 -3.38 4.96 17.45
C ARG A 133 -2.82 6.30 17.90
N LYS A 134 -2.97 7.36 17.09
CA LYS A 134 -2.52 8.72 17.45
C LYS A 134 -3.26 9.27 18.67
N LEU A 135 -4.56 8.97 18.84
CA LEU A 135 -5.33 9.33 20.02
C LEU A 135 -4.78 8.64 21.28
N ALA A 136 -4.39 7.37 21.19
CA ALA A 136 -3.80 6.64 22.30
C ALA A 136 -2.38 7.13 22.63
N GLU A 137 -1.54 7.41 21.64
CA GLU A 137 -0.22 8.02 21.82
C GLU A 137 -0.31 9.40 22.52
N GLN A 138 -1.39 10.15 22.26
CA GLN A 138 -1.70 11.43 22.91
C GLN A 138 -2.40 11.27 24.27
N GLN A 139 -2.60 10.04 24.74
CA GLN A 139 -3.32 9.70 25.98
C GLN A 139 -4.76 10.23 26.04
N GLU A 140 -5.36 10.51 24.88
CA GLU A 140 -6.75 10.97 24.78
C GLU A 140 -7.77 9.82 24.84
N VAL A 141 -7.35 8.62 24.51
CA VAL A 141 -8.05 7.34 24.73
C VAL A 141 -7.07 6.33 25.30
N HIS A 142 -7.56 5.29 25.95
CA HIS A 142 -6.74 4.17 26.36
C HIS A 142 -6.80 3.07 25.31
N ALA A 143 -5.65 2.47 24.97
CA ALA A 143 -5.54 1.32 24.11
C ALA A 143 -5.28 0.07 24.95
N ALA A 144 -6.12 -0.93 24.84
CA ALA A 144 -5.97 -2.23 25.47
C ALA A 144 -5.84 -3.31 24.42
N ASP A 145 -4.92 -4.24 24.63
CA ASP A 145 -4.82 -5.43 23.79
C ASP A 145 -6.01 -6.34 24.09
N TRP A 146 -6.69 -6.77 23.05
CA TRP A 146 -7.86 -7.60 23.16
C TRP A 146 -7.83 -8.66 22.08
N GLN A 147 -7.57 -9.91 22.48
CA GLN A 147 -7.40 -11.02 21.53
C GLN A 147 -6.39 -10.62 20.43
N ASN A 148 -6.82 -10.56 19.17
CA ASN A 148 -6.00 -10.22 18.01
C ASN A 148 -6.17 -8.77 17.53
N THR A 149 -6.73 -7.88 18.36
CA THR A 149 -6.96 -6.47 18.00
C THR A 149 -6.73 -5.56 19.20
N THR A 150 -6.65 -4.25 18.94
CA THR A 150 -6.61 -3.24 19.98
C THR A 150 -8.00 -2.66 20.17
N VAL A 151 -8.48 -2.60 21.41
CA VAL A 151 -9.70 -1.91 21.81
C VAL A 151 -9.34 -0.54 22.37
N TYR A 152 -9.94 0.48 21.83
CA TYR A 152 -9.80 1.85 22.31
C TYR A 152 -10.99 2.19 23.22
N THR A 153 -10.68 2.63 24.43
CA THR A 153 -11.66 2.82 25.52
C THR A 153 -11.49 4.18 26.14
N HIS A 154 -12.34 4.48 27.13
CA HIS A 154 -12.21 5.68 27.94
C HIS A 154 -10.86 5.73 28.65
N SER A 155 -10.27 6.93 28.79
CA SER A 155 -9.01 7.12 29.50
C SER A 155 -9.10 6.93 31.01
N TRP A 156 -10.32 7.06 31.60
CA TRP A 156 -10.53 6.84 33.04
C TRP A 156 -10.60 5.34 33.39
N PRO A 157 -9.82 4.88 34.39
CA PRO A 157 -9.71 3.45 34.69
C PRO A 157 -11.07 2.74 34.94
N SER A 158 -11.95 3.32 35.76
CA SER A 158 -13.23 2.69 36.07
C SER A 158 -14.12 2.50 34.82
N ARG A 159 -14.21 3.52 33.95
CA ARG A 159 -14.98 3.44 32.71
C ARG A 159 -14.37 2.46 31.71
N ARG A 160 -13.06 2.46 31.63
CA ARG A 160 -12.30 1.51 30.80
C ARG A 160 -12.57 0.06 31.21
N ASP A 161 -12.49 -0.21 32.52
CA ASP A 161 -12.65 -1.55 33.05
C ASP A 161 -14.09 -2.05 32.85
N ASP A 162 -15.10 -1.17 32.97
CA ASP A 162 -16.50 -1.44 32.63
C ASP A 162 -16.65 -1.77 31.13
N GLN A 163 -16.01 -1.00 30.24
CA GLN A 163 -16.08 -1.23 28.80
C GLN A 163 -15.41 -2.55 28.38
N LEU A 164 -14.28 -2.90 28.97
CA LEU A 164 -13.61 -4.17 28.71
C LEU A 164 -14.40 -5.35 29.26
N ALA A 165 -15.02 -5.23 30.45
CA ALA A 165 -15.91 -6.26 31.00
C ALA A 165 -17.16 -6.45 30.12
N GLN A 166 -17.76 -5.34 29.64
CA GLN A 166 -18.91 -5.43 28.73
C GLN A 166 -18.53 -6.10 27.40
N ARG A 167 -17.35 -5.77 26.83
CA ARG A 167 -16.87 -6.42 25.61
C ARG A 167 -16.66 -7.93 25.80
N GLN A 168 -16.21 -8.34 26.98
CA GLN A 168 -16.06 -9.74 27.33
C GLN A 168 -17.41 -10.47 27.39
N THR A 169 -18.46 -9.75 27.81
CA THR A 169 -19.84 -10.29 27.90
C THR A 169 -20.55 -10.28 26.54
N ASP A 170 -20.30 -9.28 25.71
CA ASP A 170 -20.92 -9.12 24.37
C ASP A 170 -20.33 -10.10 23.33
N GLN A 171 -19.18 -10.68 23.59
CA GLN A 171 -18.66 -11.78 22.78
C GLN A 171 -19.26 -13.10 23.29
N PRO A 172 -20.04 -13.81 22.46
CA PRO A 172 -20.53 -15.12 22.86
C PRO A 172 -19.32 -16.03 23.15
N THR A 173 -19.26 -16.54 24.35
CA THR A 173 -18.27 -17.54 24.78
C THR A 173 -18.48 -18.92 24.14
N ASP A 174 -19.51 -19.06 23.35
CA ASP A 174 -19.75 -20.18 22.45
C ASP A 174 -19.36 -19.78 21.02
N VAL A 175 -18.05 -19.70 20.79
CA VAL A 175 -17.57 -19.99 19.44
C VAL A 175 -17.66 -21.52 19.32
N THR A 176 -18.79 -22.03 18.82
CA THR A 176 -18.76 -23.27 18.08
C THR A 176 -17.60 -23.10 17.10
N PRO A 177 -16.61 -24.03 17.06
CA PRO A 177 -15.55 -23.91 16.09
C PRO A 177 -16.23 -23.80 14.72
N THR A 178 -16.28 -22.61 14.17
CA THR A 178 -16.70 -22.38 12.79
C THR A 178 -15.65 -23.15 11.99
N ASP A 179 -16.10 -23.96 11.05
CA ASP A 179 -15.18 -24.67 10.15
C ASP A 179 -14.15 -23.62 9.65
N PRO A 180 -12.84 -23.85 9.82
CA PRO A 180 -11.81 -22.90 9.38
C PRO A 180 -11.97 -22.44 7.93
N ALA A 181 -12.65 -23.25 7.10
CA ALA A 181 -13.02 -22.88 5.73
C ALA A 181 -14.07 -21.76 5.64
N GLU A 182 -14.88 -21.52 6.69
CA GLU A 182 -15.98 -20.53 6.67
C GLU A 182 -15.64 -19.21 7.36
N ASP A 183 -14.60 -19.13 8.21
CA ASP A 183 -14.36 -17.98 9.08
C ASP A 183 -13.71 -16.76 8.38
N GLY A 184 -13.26 -16.91 7.14
CA GLY A 184 -12.66 -15.82 6.34
C GLY A 184 -11.31 -15.33 6.88
N TYR A 185 -10.64 -16.13 7.74
CA TYR A 185 -9.30 -15.88 8.26
C TYR A 185 -8.34 -16.99 7.87
N LEU A 186 -7.04 -16.71 8.00
CA LEU A 186 -5.94 -17.65 7.94
C LEU A 186 -5.22 -17.63 9.28
N TYR A 187 -4.64 -18.76 9.66
CA TYR A 187 -3.92 -18.87 10.91
C TYR A 187 -2.41 -18.95 10.67
N ARG A 188 -1.62 -18.38 11.59
CA ARG A 188 -0.15 -18.31 11.44
C ARG A 188 0.56 -19.64 11.59
N ASP A 189 -0.01 -20.58 12.30
CA ASP A 189 0.47 -21.97 12.33
C ASP A 189 0.26 -22.67 10.98
N GLU A 190 -0.84 -22.42 10.28
CA GLU A 190 -1.07 -22.87 8.90
C GLU A 190 -0.04 -22.27 7.93
N LEU A 191 0.27 -20.96 8.07
CA LEU A 191 1.34 -20.29 7.32
C LEU A 191 2.68 -21.00 7.54
N VAL A 192 3.03 -21.25 8.81
CA VAL A 192 4.30 -21.88 9.19
C VAL A 192 4.38 -23.30 8.60
N ALA A 193 3.31 -24.10 8.71
CA ALA A 193 3.23 -25.43 8.14
C ALA A 193 3.31 -25.41 6.60
N THR A 194 2.62 -24.45 5.95
CA THR A 194 2.68 -24.27 4.50
C THR A 194 4.10 -23.95 4.03
N PHE A 195 4.76 -22.98 4.64
CA PHE A 195 6.13 -22.64 4.27
C PHE A 195 7.10 -23.79 4.57
N LEU A 196 6.98 -24.44 5.71
CA LEU A 196 7.83 -25.58 6.07
C LEU A 196 7.80 -26.68 5.00
N SER A 197 6.63 -26.96 4.43
CA SER A 197 6.50 -27.98 3.37
C SER A 197 7.30 -27.63 2.09
N VAL A 198 7.51 -26.35 1.80
CA VAL A 198 8.34 -25.87 0.70
C VAL A 198 9.82 -25.85 1.11
N ALA A 199 10.12 -25.34 2.31
CA ALA A 199 11.46 -25.18 2.83
C ALA A 199 12.26 -26.50 2.91
N VAL A 200 11.58 -27.62 3.20
CA VAL A 200 12.20 -28.96 3.29
C VAL A 200 12.98 -29.33 2.02
N SER A 201 12.52 -28.90 0.85
CA SER A 201 13.19 -29.22 -0.43
C SER A 201 14.18 -28.15 -0.91
N GLN A 202 14.06 -26.92 -0.44
CA GLN A 202 14.81 -25.77 -0.96
C GLN A 202 15.93 -25.30 -0.02
N ILE A 203 15.72 -25.39 1.31
CA ILE A 203 16.67 -24.87 2.28
C ILE A 203 17.61 -25.97 2.78
N GLN A 204 18.91 -25.72 2.65
CA GLN A 204 19.98 -26.63 3.06
C GLN A 204 20.96 -25.98 4.05
N SER A 205 21.09 -24.65 4.05
CA SER A 205 22.03 -23.93 4.93
C SER A 205 21.65 -24.01 6.40
N ILE A 206 20.35 -24.10 6.70
CA ILE A 206 19.79 -24.24 8.05
C ILE A 206 18.67 -25.29 8.07
N SER A 207 18.20 -25.66 9.25
CA SER A 207 17.04 -26.57 9.30
C SER A 207 15.78 -25.87 8.81
N PRO A 208 14.91 -26.55 8.03
CA PRO A 208 13.66 -25.98 7.49
C PRO A 208 12.72 -25.43 8.58
N GLU A 209 12.70 -26.04 9.77
CA GLU A 209 11.89 -25.59 10.90
C GLU A 209 12.35 -24.21 11.41
N ARG A 210 13.68 -23.97 11.43
CA ARG A 210 14.23 -22.65 11.78
C ARG A 210 13.89 -21.61 10.73
N ALA A 211 13.96 -21.97 9.45
CA ALA A 211 13.56 -21.08 8.36
C ALA A 211 12.08 -20.71 8.47
N ALA A 212 11.19 -21.68 8.76
CA ALA A 212 9.77 -21.43 8.96
C ALA A 212 9.50 -20.55 10.21
N ALA A 213 10.28 -20.74 11.28
CA ALA A 213 10.22 -19.85 12.43
C ALA A 213 10.64 -18.41 12.09
N LEU A 214 11.61 -18.21 11.17
CA LEU A 214 12.01 -16.88 10.69
C LEU A 214 10.92 -16.22 9.82
N VAL A 215 10.15 -16.98 9.05
CA VAL A 215 8.96 -16.47 8.32
C VAL A 215 7.90 -15.98 9.32
N LEU A 216 7.61 -16.73 10.38
CA LEU A 216 6.73 -16.29 11.45
C LEU A 216 7.24 -14.99 12.10
N ARG A 217 8.53 -14.93 12.40
CA ARG A 217 9.17 -13.72 12.95
C ARG A 217 8.94 -12.50 12.06
N GLN A 218 8.97 -12.68 10.75
CA GLN A 218 8.80 -11.59 9.79
C GLN A 218 7.41 -10.95 9.90
N PHE A 219 6.36 -11.76 10.04
CA PHE A 219 5.00 -11.26 10.27
C PHE A 219 4.82 -10.62 11.64
N GLU A 220 5.38 -11.23 12.69
CA GLU A 220 5.22 -10.73 14.06
C GLU A 220 6.03 -9.47 14.33
N GLY A 221 7.11 -9.23 13.56
CA GLY A 221 8.07 -8.16 13.83
C GLY A 221 8.84 -8.37 15.13
N ASP A 222 8.95 -9.63 15.58
CA ASP A 222 9.59 -10.01 16.84
C ASP A 222 11.12 -9.83 16.80
N SER A 223 11.74 -9.58 17.96
CA SER A 223 13.15 -9.89 18.15
C SER A 223 13.35 -11.41 18.25
N PHE A 224 14.56 -11.91 18.09
CA PHE A 224 14.84 -13.34 18.22
C PHE A 224 14.45 -13.90 19.60
N ASP A 225 14.71 -13.16 20.67
CA ASP A 225 14.28 -13.53 22.03
C ASP A 225 12.74 -13.51 22.20
N ALA A 226 12.06 -12.63 21.49
CA ALA A 226 10.59 -12.59 21.51
C ALA A 226 10.00 -13.76 20.73
N LEU A 227 10.59 -14.13 19.59
CA LEU A 227 10.23 -15.32 18.82
C LEU A 227 10.41 -16.60 19.66
N GLU A 228 11.57 -16.77 20.31
CA GLU A 228 11.79 -17.90 21.24
C GLU A 228 10.67 -18.00 22.29
N ARG A 229 10.37 -16.89 22.97
CA ARG A 229 9.31 -16.87 23.99
C ARG A 229 7.94 -17.20 23.42
N ARG A 230 7.63 -16.72 22.19
CA ARG A 230 6.38 -17.00 21.48
C ARG A 230 6.25 -18.50 21.16
N LEU A 231 7.29 -19.09 20.59
CA LEU A 231 7.31 -20.50 20.23
C LEU A 231 7.19 -21.40 21.46
N ARG A 232 7.92 -21.10 22.55
CA ARG A 232 7.81 -21.86 23.80
C ARG A 232 6.43 -21.82 24.43
N ARG A 233 5.69 -20.72 24.29
CA ARG A 233 4.36 -20.54 24.89
C ARG A 233 3.21 -21.07 24.04
N ASN A 234 3.36 -21.10 22.73
CA ASN A 234 2.29 -21.45 21.82
C ASN A 234 2.47 -22.88 21.28
N HIS A 235 1.55 -23.75 21.67
CA HIS A 235 1.59 -25.16 21.28
C HIS A 235 1.38 -25.35 19.77
N SER A 236 0.45 -24.60 19.15
CA SER A 236 0.17 -24.76 17.72
C SER A 236 1.38 -24.39 16.85
N PHE A 237 2.15 -23.37 17.23
CA PHE A 237 3.40 -23.04 16.50
C PHE A 237 4.47 -24.12 16.70
N ARG A 238 4.58 -24.70 17.91
CA ARG A 238 5.53 -25.82 18.12
C ARG A 238 5.14 -27.03 17.31
N GLU A 239 3.87 -27.38 17.32
CA GLU A 239 3.33 -28.50 16.54
C GLU A 239 3.58 -28.30 15.04
N ALA A 240 3.32 -27.11 14.51
CA ALA A 240 3.57 -26.76 13.11
C ALA A 240 5.07 -26.80 12.72
N LEU A 241 5.98 -26.62 13.70
CA LEU A 241 7.44 -26.65 13.52
C LEU A 241 8.08 -27.96 13.98
N ASP A 242 7.30 -28.97 14.34
CA ASP A 242 7.76 -30.28 14.86
C ASP A 242 8.63 -30.14 16.14
N TYR A 243 8.40 -29.09 16.96
CA TYR A 243 8.99 -28.96 18.29
C TYR A 243 8.04 -29.56 19.32
N ILE A 244 8.36 -30.76 19.85
CA ILE A 244 7.49 -31.51 20.74
C ILE A 244 7.33 -30.79 22.08
N GLU A 245 8.45 -30.45 22.71
CA GLU A 245 8.47 -29.82 24.03
C GLU A 245 8.97 -28.35 23.94
N PRO A 246 8.63 -27.50 24.91
CA PRO A 246 9.15 -26.12 24.96
C PRO A 246 10.68 -26.02 24.97
N GLU A 247 11.35 -27.04 25.45
CA GLU A 247 12.81 -27.18 25.55
C GLU A 247 13.47 -27.43 24.19
N ASP A 248 12.72 -27.98 23.21
CA ASP A 248 13.20 -28.24 21.85
C ASP A 248 13.29 -26.97 21.05
N VAL A 249 12.60 -25.88 21.48
CA VAL A 249 12.63 -24.59 20.81
C VAL A 249 14.02 -23.97 20.89
N PRO A 250 14.65 -23.62 19.75
CA PRO A 250 15.94 -22.94 19.74
C PRO A 250 15.90 -21.62 20.52
N ASP A 251 16.97 -21.33 21.24
CA ASP A 251 17.11 -20.04 21.91
C ASP A 251 17.29 -18.88 20.91
N GLY A 252 17.09 -17.65 21.38
CA GLY A 252 17.16 -16.45 20.54
C GLY A 252 18.52 -16.29 19.82
N THR A 253 19.62 -16.75 20.45
CA THR A 253 20.96 -16.74 19.84
C THR A 253 21.06 -17.76 18.70
N SER A 254 20.50 -18.95 18.89
CA SER A 254 20.46 -19.99 17.85
C SER A 254 19.58 -19.60 16.67
N LEU A 255 18.46 -18.91 16.92
CA LEU A 255 17.61 -18.34 15.88
C LEU A 255 18.30 -17.20 15.13
N TRP A 256 19.08 -16.36 15.83
CA TRP A 256 19.88 -15.31 15.18
C TRP A 256 20.97 -15.92 14.28
N ARG A 257 21.67 -16.97 14.74
CA ARG A 257 22.68 -17.67 13.91
C ARG A 257 22.04 -18.28 12.68
N ALA A 258 20.88 -18.92 12.82
CA ALA A 258 20.14 -19.43 11.68
C ALA A 258 19.79 -18.33 10.66
N PHE A 259 19.45 -17.12 11.11
CA PHE A 259 19.25 -15.98 10.23
C PHE A 259 20.54 -15.50 9.55
N ASP A 260 21.66 -15.48 10.27
CA ASP A 260 22.99 -15.09 9.74
C ASP A 260 23.57 -16.14 8.76
N GLU A 261 23.14 -17.39 8.84
CA GLU A 261 23.56 -18.53 8.01
C GLU A 261 22.61 -18.79 6.81
N LEU A 262 21.39 -18.26 6.84
CA LEU A 262 20.38 -18.49 5.81
C LEU A 262 20.75 -17.73 4.54
N HIS A 263 20.95 -18.46 3.44
CA HIS A 263 21.31 -17.87 2.15
C HIS A 263 20.09 -17.22 1.45
N PRO A 264 20.21 -15.98 0.95
CA PRO A 264 19.14 -15.32 0.19
C PRO A 264 18.67 -16.13 -1.04
N ASP A 265 19.59 -16.85 -1.72
CA ASP A 265 19.24 -17.65 -2.90
C ASP A 265 18.33 -18.82 -2.58
N GLU A 266 18.53 -19.50 -1.44
CA GLU A 266 17.61 -20.55 -0.99
C GLU A 266 16.21 -20.00 -0.70
N LEU A 267 16.11 -18.76 -0.21
CA LEU A 267 14.84 -18.07 -0.05
C LEU A 267 14.21 -17.70 -1.39
N ARG A 268 15.01 -17.31 -2.39
CA ARG A 268 14.55 -17.09 -3.77
C ARG A 268 14.01 -18.37 -4.39
N ASP A 269 14.66 -19.51 -4.14
CA ASP A 269 14.19 -20.83 -4.58
C ASP A 269 12.85 -21.20 -3.92
N CYS A 270 12.67 -20.87 -2.64
CA CYS A 270 11.37 -21.00 -1.97
C CYS A 270 10.31 -20.07 -2.61
N LEU A 271 10.69 -18.81 -2.89
CA LEU A 271 9.81 -17.84 -3.54
C LEU A 271 9.34 -18.35 -4.90
N GLN A 272 10.26 -18.81 -5.74
CA GLN A 272 9.99 -19.38 -7.05
C GLN A 272 9.04 -20.59 -6.95
N SER A 273 9.32 -21.53 -6.06
CA SER A 273 8.50 -22.72 -5.87
C SER A 273 7.07 -22.38 -5.46
N MET A 274 6.88 -21.43 -4.52
CA MET A 274 5.58 -20.96 -4.08
C MET A 274 4.83 -20.19 -5.17
N CYS A 275 5.52 -19.29 -5.88
CA CYS A 275 4.93 -18.56 -7.00
C CYS A 275 4.53 -19.50 -8.13
N GLY A 276 5.35 -20.50 -8.47
CA GLY A 276 5.02 -21.49 -9.51
C GLY A 276 3.72 -22.24 -9.19
N GLU A 277 3.49 -22.63 -7.91
CA GLU A 277 2.23 -23.25 -7.49
C GLU A 277 1.05 -22.26 -7.58
N LEU A 278 1.25 -21.02 -7.14
CA LEU A 278 0.21 -19.99 -7.12
C LEU A 278 -0.19 -19.53 -8.53
N LEU A 279 0.77 -19.33 -9.43
CA LEU A 279 0.52 -18.82 -10.78
C LEU A 279 -0.14 -19.87 -11.67
N ALA A 280 0.15 -21.16 -11.46
CA ALA A 280 -0.41 -22.24 -12.27
C ALA A 280 -1.95 -22.32 -12.24
N ASP A 281 -2.58 -21.83 -11.18
CA ASP A 281 -4.03 -21.88 -10.99
C ASP A 281 -4.73 -20.55 -11.35
N HIS A 282 -3.98 -19.54 -11.83
CA HIS A 282 -4.53 -18.21 -12.13
C HIS A 282 -4.56 -17.92 -13.63
N ASP A 283 -5.76 -17.64 -14.15
CA ASP A 283 -5.93 -17.13 -15.51
C ASP A 283 -5.14 -15.80 -15.69
N HIS A 284 -4.44 -15.67 -16.82
CA HIS A 284 -3.62 -14.49 -17.18
C HIS A 284 -2.40 -14.23 -16.28
N ALA A 285 -2.04 -15.15 -15.38
CA ALA A 285 -0.76 -15.05 -14.67
C ALA A 285 0.40 -15.24 -15.65
N GLY A 286 1.47 -14.47 -15.47
CA GLY A 286 2.64 -14.50 -16.35
C GLY A 286 2.53 -13.66 -17.62
N GLU A 287 1.31 -13.18 -18.03
CA GLU A 287 1.18 -12.38 -19.24
C GLU A 287 1.81 -10.98 -19.12
N PHE A 288 1.71 -10.37 -17.95
CA PHE A 288 2.23 -9.02 -17.70
C PHE A 288 2.92 -8.94 -16.36
N VAL A 289 4.09 -8.32 -16.33
CA VAL A 289 4.80 -8.02 -15.09
C VAL A 289 4.98 -6.51 -14.89
N VAL A 290 5.02 -6.08 -13.64
CA VAL A 290 5.24 -4.68 -13.26
C VAL A 290 6.51 -4.58 -12.44
N ILE A 291 7.40 -3.70 -12.86
CA ILE A 291 8.72 -3.46 -12.26
C ILE A 291 8.69 -2.12 -11.56
N ASP A 292 9.07 -2.10 -10.29
CA ASP A 292 9.19 -0.85 -9.53
C ASP A 292 10.21 -1.00 -8.40
N GLY A 293 10.63 0.13 -7.85
CA GLY A 293 11.60 0.18 -6.77
C GLY A 293 11.09 0.95 -5.56
N THR A 294 11.58 0.58 -4.39
CA THR A 294 11.37 1.32 -3.16
C THR A 294 12.66 1.45 -2.37
N HIS A 295 12.72 2.39 -1.45
CA HIS A 295 13.85 2.53 -0.55
C HIS A 295 13.52 1.98 0.84
N ILE A 296 14.55 1.50 1.52
CA ILE A 296 14.53 1.09 2.93
C ILE A 296 15.70 1.74 3.66
N ALA A 297 15.45 2.20 4.89
CA ALA A 297 16.49 2.83 5.70
C ALA A 297 17.43 1.78 6.30
N ALA A 298 18.73 2.06 6.29
CA ALA A 298 19.71 1.24 7.00
C ALA A 298 19.52 1.33 8.50
N TRP A 299 19.75 0.23 9.20
CA TRP A 299 19.74 0.23 10.66
C TRP A 299 21.08 0.77 11.20
N ALA A 300 21.08 2.07 11.50
CA ALA A 300 22.21 2.76 12.13
C ALA A 300 21.83 3.17 13.56
N ASN A 301 22.74 2.99 14.50
CA ASN A 301 22.50 3.27 15.92
C ASN A 301 22.69 4.75 16.25
N THR A 302 23.53 5.45 15.49
CA THR A 302 23.84 6.86 15.73
C THR A 302 23.81 7.68 14.45
N ARG A 303 23.63 8.99 14.60
CA ARG A 303 23.74 9.91 13.47
C ARG A 303 25.14 9.93 12.86
N GLU A 304 26.17 9.72 13.68
CA GLU A 304 27.57 9.65 13.25
C GLU A 304 27.82 8.46 12.30
N GLU A 305 27.25 7.28 12.60
CA GLU A 305 27.33 6.11 11.69
C GLU A 305 26.70 6.40 10.34
N ILE A 306 25.57 7.14 10.32
CA ILE A 306 24.91 7.55 9.08
C ILE A 306 25.77 8.55 8.30
N GLU A 307 26.33 9.55 8.99
CA GLU A 307 27.16 10.60 8.40
C GLU A 307 28.47 10.03 7.83
N ASN A 308 29.05 9.04 8.51
CA ASN A 308 30.29 8.35 8.09
C ASN A 308 30.06 7.26 7.02
N GLY A 309 28.83 6.78 6.85
CA GLY A 309 28.54 5.66 5.94
C GLY A 309 29.01 4.30 6.47
N ASP A 310 28.91 4.07 7.77
CA ASP A 310 29.53 2.93 8.47
C ASP A 310 28.71 1.62 8.36
N VAL A 311 27.57 1.62 7.68
CA VAL A 311 26.74 0.41 7.49
C VAL A 311 27.03 -0.21 6.12
N GLU A 312 27.40 -1.49 6.12
CA GLU A 312 27.82 -2.24 4.93
C GLU A 312 26.72 -2.20 3.84
N GLY A 313 27.11 -1.95 2.59
CA GLY A 313 26.22 -1.86 1.42
C GLY A 313 25.29 -0.64 1.41
N ALA A 314 25.09 0.04 2.55
CA ALA A 314 24.23 1.22 2.60
C ALA A 314 24.89 2.45 1.96
N SER A 315 24.08 3.29 1.35
CA SER A 315 24.54 4.57 0.80
C SER A 315 23.48 5.66 0.83
N TRP A 316 23.92 6.91 0.67
CA TRP A 316 22.99 8.02 0.50
C TRP A 316 22.30 7.97 -0.85
N GLY A 317 20.97 7.98 -0.85
CA GLY A 317 20.13 8.04 -2.01
C GLY A 317 19.21 9.27 -1.99
N LYS A 318 18.49 9.49 -3.11
CA LYS A 318 17.49 10.54 -3.27
C LYS A 318 16.15 9.91 -3.63
N HIS A 319 15.14 10.15 -2.81
CA HIS A 319 13.73 9.83 -3.06
C HIS A 319 12.89 10.71 -2.15
N GLU A 320 12.05 11.59 -2.68
CA GLU A 320 11.28 12.58 -1.91
C GLU A 320 12.08 13.29 -0.78
N GLY A 321 13.42 13.31 -0.93
CA GLY A 321 14.39 13.77 0.05
C GLY A 321 15.67 12.94 -0.01
N SER A 322 16.54 13.10 0.99
CA SER A 322 17.75 12.26 1.14
C SER A 322 17.49 11.16 2.16
N PHE A 323 17.86 9.94 1.84
CA PHE A 323 17.84 8.80 2.77
C PHE A 323 19.20 8.09 2.77
N TYR A 324 19.53 7.41 3.87
CA TYR A 324 20.68 6.53 3.98
C TYR A 324 20.20 5.09 4.14
N GLY A 325 20.53 4.24 3.17
CA GLY A 325 20.06 2.85 3.16
C GLY A 325 20.23 2.15 1.81
N TYR A 326 19.23 1.38 1.45
CA TYR A 326 19.21 0.52 0.28
C TYR A 326 17.98 0.79 -0.59
N LYS A 327 18.05 0.38 -1.84
CA LYS A 327 16.93 0.28 -2.75
C LYS A 327 16.54 -1.18 -2.94
N VAL A 328 15.26 -1.46 -2.93
CA VAL A 328 14.69 -2.78 -3.20
C VAL A 328 13.85 -2.69 -4.46
N PHE A 329 14.11 -3.57 -5.41
CA PHE A 329 13.40 -3.65 -6.68
C PHE A 329 12.61 -4.94 -6.74
N LEU A 330 11.42 -4.88 -7.32
CA LEU A 330 10.49 -6.00 -7.48
C LEU A 330 10.09 -6.16 -8.93
N VAL A 331 9.94 -7.41 -9.34
CA VAL A 331 9.06 -7.82 -10.43
C VAL A 331 7.80 -8.39 -9.80
N VAL A 332 6.65 -7.88 -10.20
CA VAL A 332 5.34 -8.26 -9.67
C VAL A 332 4.48 -8.77 -10.82
N ASP A 333 3.93 -9.96 -10.69
CA ASP A 333 2.91 -10.45 -11.62
C ASP A 333 1.65 -9.57 -11.54
N ALA A 334 1.19 -9.07 -12.68
CA ALA A 334 0.12 -8.09 -12.74
C ALA A 334 -1.26 -8.69 -12.39
N ALA A 335 -1.50 -9.95 -12.74
CA ALA A 335 -2.76 -10.63 -12.51
C ALA A 335 -2.96 -11.00 -11.05
N THR A 336 -1.92 -11.50 -10.39
CA THR A 336 -1.99 -11.98 -9.00
C THR A 336 -1.56 -10.95 -7.97
N GLU A 337 -0.81 -9.91 -8.36
CA GLU A 337 -0.13 -8.97 -7.47
C GLU A 337 0.84 -9.68 -6.50
N LEU A 338 1.52 -10.72 -6.96
CA LEU A 338 2.56 -11.40 -6.21
C LEU A 338 3.95 -10.91 -6.62
N PRO A 339 4.87 -10.68 -5.67
CA PRO A 339 6.26 -10.43 -5.99
C PRO A 339 6.90 -11.73 -6.50
N VAL A 340 7.28 -11.76 -7.77
CA VAL A 340 7.89 -12.93 -8.43
C VAL A 340 9.41 -12.86 -8.44
N ALA A 341 10.01 -11.67 -8.46
CA ALA A 341 11.45 -11.50 -8.26
C ALA A 341 11.73 -10.29 -7.35
N ILE A 342 12.83 -10.34 -6.63
CA ILE A 342 13.25 -9.29 -5.69
C ILE A 342 14.77 -9.19 -5.64
N THR A 343 15.28 -7.96 -5.83
CA THR A 343 16.70 -7.65 -5.67
C THR A 343 16.90 -6.46 -4.73
N MET A 344 18.09 -6.38 -4.14
CA MET A 344 18.51 -5.27 -3.29
C MET A 344 19.78 -4.62 -3.86
N GLU A 345 19.81 -3.30 -3.83
CA GLU A 345 20.92 -2.49 -4.28
C GLU A 345 21.24 -1.38 -3.29
N THR A 346 22.43 -0.79 -3.41
CA THR A 346 22.80 0.36 -2.57
C THR A 346 21.86 1.55 -2.82
N GLY A 347 21.63 2.40 -1.81
CA GLY A 347 20.70 3.54 -1.91
C GLY A 347 20.99 4.53 -3.04
N LYS A 348 22.24 4.62 -3.50
CA LYS A 348 22.66 5.49 -4.62
C LYS A 348 22.45 4.87 -6.01
N ARG A 349 22.12 3.56 -6.10
CA ARG A 349 21.95 2.88 -7.38
C ARG A 349 20.87 3.57 -8.22
N ASN A 350 21.13 3.79 -9.49
CA ASN A 350 20.13 4.33 -10.42
C ASN A 350 19.16 3.21 -10.83
N ASP A 351 17.89 3.51 -10.95
CA ASP A 351 16.84 2.56 -11.32
C ASP A 351 17.12 1.94 -12.69
N THR A 352 17.60 2.74 -13.65
CA THR A 352 18.03 2.24 -14.98
C THR A 352 19.10 1.14 -14.88
N ALA A 353 20.07 1.30 -13.96
CA ALA A 353 21.17 0.36 -13.83
C ALA A 353 20.83 -0.87 -12.95
N ALA A 354 19.72 -0.81 -12.21
CA ALA A 354 19.21 -1.94 -11.44
C ALA A 354 18.31 -2.86 -12.27
N PHE A 355 17.95 -2.45 -13.49
CA PHE A 355 17.02 -3.18 -14.35
C PHE A 355 17.59 -4.52 -14.80
N GLU A 356 18.80 -4.52 -15.37
CA GLU A 356 19.44 -5.72 -15.90
C GLU A 356 19.57 -6.83 -14.84
N PRO A 357 20.17 -6.61 -13.65
CA PRO A 357 20.25 -7.65 -12.62
C PRO A 357 18.89 -8.18 -12.14
N LEU A 358 17.87 -7.31 -12.09
CA LEU A 358 16.52 -7.70 -11.68
C LEU A 358 15.85 -8.60 -12.74
N ILE A 359 16.03 -8.28 -14.02
CA ILE A 359 15.49 -9.08 -15.12
C ILE A 359 16.23 -10.42 -15.27
N GLU A 360 17.53 -10.44 -15.05
CA GLU A 360 18.30 -11.68 -15.01
C GLU A 360 17.79 -12.61 -13.90
N GLU A 361 17.60 -12.09 -12.68
CA GLU A 361 17.03 -12.82 -11.55
C GLU A 361 15.62 -13.37 -11.88
N PHE A 362 14.79 -12.58 -12.57
CA PHE A 362 13.45 -12.97 -12.97
C PHE A 362 13.48 -14.09 -14.03
N ASP A 363 14.24 -13.91 -15.11
CA ASP A 363 14.32 -14.84 -16.24
C ASP A 363 14.95 -16.19 -15.85
N GLU A 364 15.93 -16.18 -14.96
CA GLU A 364 16.58 -17.41 -14.48
C GLU A 364 15.62 -18.33 -13.67
N ARG A 365 14.57 -17.77 -13.09
CA ARG A 365 13.71 -18.47 -12.13
C ARG A 365 12.29 -18.68 -12.61
N TYR A 366 11.80 -17.93 -13.61
CA TYR A 366 10.42 -17.98 -14.06
C TYR A 366 10.31 -18.30 -15.54
N ASP A 367 9.26 -19.02 -15.88
CA ASP A 367 8.88 -19.26 -17.26
C ASP A 367 8.30 -17.96 -17.84
N THR A 368 8.93 -17.47 -18.90
CA THR A 368 8.58 -16.21 -19.57
C THR A 368 7.93 -16.42 -20.94
N ASP A 369 7.63 -17.65 -21.32
CA ASP A 369 7.08 -18.00 -22.65
C ASP A 369 5.73 -17.31 -22.95
N GLU A 370 4.93 -17.03 -21.92
CA GLU A 370 3.62 -16.36 -22.06
C GLU A 370 3.69 -14.83 -21.82
N LEU A 371 4.88 -14.29 -21.52
CA LEU A 371 5.04 -12.89 -21.17
C LEU A 371 4.84 -11.98 -22.38
N GLN A 372 3.80 -11.13 -22.33
CA GLN A 372 3.45 -10.21 -23.40
C GLN A 372 4.13 -8.85 -23.28
N ALA A 373 4.34 -8.35 -22.07
CA ALA A 373 5.06 -7.11 -21.81
C ALA A 373 5.51 -6.97 -20.35
N ALA A 374 6.65 -6.29 -20.17
CA ALA A 374 7.09 -5.78 -18.87
C ALA A 374 6.78 -4.28 -18.76
N LEU A 375 6.21 -3.87 -17.62
CA LEU A 375 5.87 -2.46 -17.33
C LEU A 375 6.78 -1.91 -16.24
N ALA A 376 7.30 -0.70 -16.42
CA ALA A 376 8.15 -0.07 -15.41
C ALA A 376 7.93 1.45 -15.31
N ASP A 377 8.40 2.07 -14.22
CA ASP A 377 8.37 3.51 -14.05
C ASP A 377 9.32 4.22 -15.04
N ALA A 378 9.11 5.52 -15.23
CA ALA A 378 9.97 6.40 -16.03
C ALA A 378 11.45 6.40 -15.57
N GLY A 379 11.73 6.00 -14.33
CA GLY A 379 13.09 5.79 -13.81
C GLY A 379 13.87 4.74 -14.57
N PHE A 380 13.21 3.72 -15.12
CA PHE A 380 13.79 2.63 -15.88
C PHE A 380 13.87 2.91 -17.39
N ASP A 381 13.33 4.05 -17.84
CA ASP A 381 13.27 4.42 -19.26
C ASP A 381 14.66 4.63 -19.85
N SER A 382 15.18 3.66 -20.59
CA SER A 382 16.41 3.74 -21.40
C SER A 382 16.31 2.85 -22.63
N GLN A 383 17.04 3.21 -23.67
CA GLN A 383 17.15 2.39 -24.87
C GLN A 383 17.79 1.04 -24.55
N ASP A 384 18.86 1.04 -23.76
CA ASP A 384 19.57 -0.18 -23.36
C ASP A 384 18.61 -1.16 -22.64
N ASN A 385 17.79 -0.65 -21.70
CA ASN A 385 16.83 -1.51 -20.97
C ASN A 385 15.73 -2.07 -21.89
N ARG A 386 15.29 -1.31 -22.91
CA ARG A 386 14.32 -1.81 -23.87
C ARG A 386 14.91 -2.90 -24.74
N GLU A 387 16.13 -2.69 -25.24
CA GLU A 387 16.86 -3.67 -26.03
C GLU A 387 17.12 -4.93 -25.20
N PHE A 388 17.60 -4.77 -23.97
CA PHE A 388 17.84 -5.88 -23.04
C PHE A 388 16.56 -6.69 -22.74
N CYS A 389 15.44 -6.02 -22.46
CA CYS A 389 14.16 -6.68 -22.24
C CYS A 389 13.70 -7.46 -23.47
N GLN A 390 13.81 -6.87 -24.65
CA GLN A 390 13.44 -7.53 -25.91
C GLN A 390 14.36 -8.71 -26.23
N GLU A 391 15.64 -8.61 -25.96
CA GLU A 391 16.62 -9.70 -26.21
C GLU A 391 16.46 -10.84 -25.19
N ARG A 392 16.18 -10.51 -23.93
CA ARG A 392 16.21 -11.48 -22.84
C ARG A 392 14.85 -12.13 -22.59
N LEU A 393 13.76 -11.35 -22.62
CA LEU A 393 12.38 -11.80 -22.32
C LEU A 393 11.49 -11.93 -23.58
N GLU A 394 12.03 -11.62 -24.76
CA GLU A 394 11.30 -11.61 -26.04
C GLU A 394 10.02 -10.72 -26.03
N CYS A 395 9.92 -9.77 -25.08
CA CYS A 395 8.77 -8.89 -24.92
C CYS A 395 9.18 -7.41 -24.80
N PRO A 396 8.26 -6.46 -25.11
CA PRO A 396 8.54 -5.04 -24.97
C PRO A 396 8.56 -4.56 -23.53
N LEU A 397 9.50 -3.65 -23.22
CA LEU A 397 9.49 -2.87 -21.97
C LEU A 397 8.64 -1.60 -22.15
N LEU A 398 7.53 -1.51 -21.43
CA LEU A 398 6.62 -0.37 -21.43
C LEU A 398 6.91 0.55 -20.24
N THR A 399 7.57 1.68 -20.52
CA THR A 399 7.87 2.71 -19.50
C THR A 399 7.13 4.01 -19.79
N ALA A 400 6.80 4.81 -18.79
CA ALA A 400 6.44 6.20 -19.02
C ALA A 400 7.67 6.95 -19.57
N ILE A 401 7.46 7.90 -20.48
CA ILE A 401 8.57 8.71 -21.05
C ILE A 401 9.18 9.55 -19.93
N ASN A 402 10.50 9.46 -19.79
CA ASN A 402 11.21 10.26 -18.80
C ASN A 402 11.33 11.73 -19.30
N PRO A 403 10.66 12.69 -18.65
CA PRO A 403 10.66 14.08 -19.12
C PRO A 403 12.03 14.77 -19.03
N ARG A 404 13.00 14.15 -18.36
CA ARG A 404 14.39 14.65 -18.27
C ARG A 404 15.26 14.24 -19.44
N ARG A 405 14.78 13.36 -20.30
CA ARG A 405 15.47 12.93 -21.51
C ARG A 405 14.80 13.58 -22.72
N SER A 406 15.62 14.25 -23.55
CA SER A 406 15.18 14.68 -24.88
C SER A 406 15.02 13.43 -25.74
N SER A 407 13.80 12.90 -25.84
CA SER A 407 13.48 11.87 -26.81
C SER A 407 12.59 12.47 -27.90
N PRO A 408 12.70 12.02 -29.16
CA PRO A 408 11.79 12.44 -30.24
C PRO A 408 10.32 12.26 -29.85
N LEU A 409 9.98 11.17 -29.15
CA LEU A 409 8.62 10.87 -28.67
C LEU A 409 8.12 11.89 -27.61
N ALA A 410 9.00 12.42 -26.74
CA ALA A 410 8.61 13.46 -25.78
C ALA A 410 8.26 14.77 -26.49
N THR A 411 8.98 15.12 -27.55
CA THR A 411 8.72 16.30 -28.36
C THR A 411 7.39 16.15 -29.13
N ILE A 412 7.16 15.01 -29.77
CA ILE A 412 5.90 14.70 -30.47
C ILE A 412 4.71 14.76 -29.48
N LYS A 413 4.86 14.26 -28.27
CA LYS A 413 3.81 14.32 -27.23
C LYS A 413 3.45 15.75 -26.84
N GLU A 414 4.43 16.63 -26.68
CA GLU A 414 4.17 18.05 -26.38
C GLU A 414 3.54 18.77 -27.59
N GLU A 415 3.97 18.51 -28.81
CA GLU A 415 3.36 19.07 -30.02
C GLU A 415 1.90 18.62 -30.20
N ILE A 416 1.59 17.35 -29.95
CA ILE A 416 0.20 16.86 -29.95
C ILE A 416 -0.62 17.56 -28.88
N LYS A 417 -0.06 17.76 -27.69
CA LYS A 417 -0.73 18.48 -26.62
C LYS A 417 -1.00 19.93 -26.96
N GLU A 418 -0.03 20.62 -27.57
CA GLU A 418 -0.21 21.98 -28.06
C GLU A 418 -1.29 22.06 -29.14
N LEU A 419 -1.34 21.09 -30.07
CA LEU A 419 -2.40 21.00 -31.07
C LEU A 419 -3.79 20.81 -30.45
N PHE A 420 -3.91 20.01 -29.40
CA PHE A 420 -5.16 19.88 -28.66
C PHE A 420 -5.55 21.13 -27.88
N GLU A 421 -4.59 21.87 -27.35
CA GLU A 421 -4.85 23.15 -26.66
C GLU A 421 -5.27 24.26 -27.64
N GLU A 422 -4.71 24.28 -28.87
CA GLU A 422 -5.04 25.27 -29.89
C GLU A 422 -6.31 24.92 -30.70
N HIS A 423 -6.60 23.65 -30.93
CA HIS A 423 -7.65 23.21 -31.86
C HIS A 423 -8.61 22.18 -31.24
N GLY A 424 -8.74 22.10 -29.95
CA GLY A 424 -9.48 21.07 -29.22
C GLY A 424 -10.98 20.94 -29.55
N GLU A 425 -11.57 21.91 -30.25
CA GLU A 425 -12.93 21.81 -30.78
C GLU A 425 -12.99 21.16 -32.18
N GLU A 426 -11.85 20.98 -32.86
CA GLU A 426 -11.74 20.43 -34.21
C GLU A 426 -11.01 19.09 -34.28
N ILE A 427 -10.44 18.63 -33.18
CA ILE A 427 -9.64 17.40 -33.07
C ILE A 427 -10.38 16.40 -32.19
N ASP A 428 -11.05 15.43 -32.82
CA ASP A 428 -11.85 14.41 -32.12
C ASP A 428 -10.98 13.30 -31.49
N SER A 429 -9.77 13.12 -32.00
CA SER A 429 -8.88 12.08 -31.49
C SER A 429 -7.39 12.45 -31.61
N PRO A 430 -6.52 11.84 -30.82
CA PRO A 430 -5.07 11.97 -30.99
C PRO A 430 -4.54 11.57 -32.38
N TYR A 431 -5.29 10.77 -33.14
CA TYR A 431 -4.97 10.41 -34.54
C TYR A 431 -5.13 11.61 -35.46
N ASP A 432 -6.21 12.37 -35.31
CA ASP A 432 -6.46 13.57 -36.10
C ASP A 432 -5.37 14.63 -35.83
N ALA A 433 -4.83 14.65 -34.61
CA ALA A 433 -3.68 15.49 -34.26
C ALA A 433 -2.39 15.02 -34.95
N LEU A 434 -2.14 13.71 -35.02
CA LEU A 434 -0.97 13.13 -35.71
C LEU A 434 -1.01 13.36 -37.23
N GLU A 435 -2.17 13.29 -37.86
CA GLU A 435 -2.33 13.58 -39.29
C GLU A 435 -2.06 15.05 -39.63
N ARG A 436 -2.21 15.96 -38.66
CA ARG A 436 -1.94 17.40 -38.80
C ARG A 436 -0.46 17.77 -38.60
N LEU A 437 0.36 16.88 -38.00
CA LEU A 437 1.79 17.12 -37.87
C LEU A 437 2.49 17.02 -39.24
N PRO A 438 3.39 17.95 -39.60
CA PRO A 438 4.13 17.89 -40.85
C PRO A 438 4.97 16.59 -40.93
N GLN A 439 4.81 15.83 -42.00
CA GLN A 439 5.57 14.58 -42.21
C GLN A 439 7.09 14.79 -42.24
N GLU A 440 7.54 15.99 -42.68
CA GLU A 440 8.95 16.38 -42.67
C GLU A 440 9.49 16.43 -41.24
N GLN A 441 8.69 16.91 -40.27
CA GLN A 441 9.03 17.00 -38.86
C GLN A 441 9.10 15.65 -38.21
N LEU A 442 8.20 14.70 -38.57
CA LEU A 442 8.21 13.32 -38.09
C LEU A 442 9.46 12.56 -38.59
N SER A 443 9.91 12.80 -39.82
CA SER A 443 11.10 12.17 -40.36
C SER A 443 12.42 12.73 -39.80
N GLU A 444 12.45 14.01 -39.36
CA GLU A 444 13.57 14.59 -38.62
C GLU A 444 13.78 13.92 -37.26
N TYR A 445 12.73 13.41 -36.65
CA TYR A 445 12.79 12.65 -35.40
C TYR A 445 13.12 11.15 -35.61
N GLY A 446 13.41 10.73 -36.85
CA GLY A 446 13.76 9.36 -37.18
C GLY A 446 12.57 8.38 -37.10
N VAL A 447 11.36 8.88 -37.18
CA VAL A 447 10.12 8.08 -37.08
C VAL A 447 9.53 7.87 -38.48
N GLU A 448 9.46 6.63 -38.95
CA GLU A 448 8.75 6.28 -40.20
C GLU A 448 7.23 6.39 -39.98
N VAL A 449 6.51 6.95 -40.95
CA VAL A 449 5.08 7.31 -40.84
C VAL A 449 4.18 6.13 -40.43
N GLY A 450 4.48 4.91 -40.81
CA GLY A 450 3.75 3.70 -40.38
C GLY A 450 4.06 3.31 -38.92
N SER A 451 5.23 3.64 -38.39
CA SER A 451 5.64 3.33 -37.01
C SER A 451 5.11 4.36 -35.98
N VAL A 452 4.72 5.56 -36.42
CA VAL A 452 4.14 6.59 -35.51
C VAL A 452 2.76 6.17 -35.05
N GLU A 453 1.91 5.67 -35.95
CA GLU A 453 0.55 5.25 -35.63
C GLU A 453 0.57 4.05 -34.67
N GLU A 454 1.38 3.04 -34.95
CA GLU A 454 1.60 1.91 -34.06
C GLU A 454 2.21 2.35 -32.73
N THR A 455 3.19 3.22 -32.71
CA THR A 455 3.82 3.75 -31.51
C THR A 455 2.84 4.58 -30.67
N TYR A 456 1.93 5.31 -31.33
CA TYR A 456 0.94 6.12 -30.62
C TYR A 456 -0.20 5.29 -30.03
N ILE A 457 -0.73 4.31 -30.76
CA ILE A 457 -1.68 3.31 -30.25
C ILE A 457 -1.05 2.58 -29.06
N PHE A 458 0.18 2.15 -29.23
CA PHE A 458 0.97 1.50 -28.20
C PHE A 458 1.16 2.40 -26.97
N GLN A 459 1.44 3.69 -27.14
CA GLN A 459 1.53 4.67 -26.04
C GLN A 459 0.18 4.90 -25.32
N ALA A 460 -0.92 4.98 -26.06
CA ALA A 460 -2.26 5.17 -25.48
C ALA A 460 -2.72 3.92 -24.70
N ILE A 461 -2.46 2.73 -25.23
CA ILE A 461 -2.69 1.46 -24.54
C ILE A 461 -1.81 1.38 -23.31
N LYS A 462 -0.54 1.71 -23.42
CA LYS A 462 0.45 1.76 -22.38
C LYS A 462 0.04 2.70 -21.23
N GLU A 463 -0.37 3.94 -21.51
CA GLU A 463 -0.81 4.89 -20.47
C GLU A 463 -2.06 4.40 -19.73
N ARG A 464 -2.92 3.66 -20.42
CA ARG A 464 -4.11 3.05 -19.81
C ARG A 464 -3.73 1.84 -18.94
N MET A 465 -2.89 0.95 -19.45
CA MET A 465 -2.36 -0.21 -18.71
C MET A 465 -1.51 0.25 -17.52
N HIS A 466 -0.60 1.20 -17.74
CA HIS A 466 0.27 1.74 -16.72
C HIS A 466 -0.49 2.30 -15.52
N ARG A 467 -1.61 3.01 -15.73
CA ARG A 467 -2.43 3.54 -14.64
C ARG A 467 -3.11 2.45 -13.80
N HIS A 468 -3.54 1.37 -14.41
CA HIS A 468 -4.23 0.29 -13.70
C HIS A 468 -3.25 -0.68 -13.04
N LEU A 469 -2.18 -1.07 -13.73
CA LEU A 469 -1.23 -2.07 -13.25
C LEU A 469 -0.23 -1.51 -12.23
N ARG A 470 0.21 -0.25 -12.38
CA ARG A 470 1.10 0.40 -11.42
C ARG A 470 0.52 0.47 -10.01
N ALA A 471 -0.78 0.69 -9.87
CA ALA A 471 -1.44 0.63 -8.58
C ALA A 471 -1.29 -0.75 -7.89
N GLY A 472 -1.05 -1.82 -8.66
CA GLY A 472 -0.77 -3.16 -8.16
C GLY A 472 0.54 -3.22 -7.38
N VAL A 473 1.65 -2.77 -7.98
CA VAL A 473 2.97 -2.83 -7.34
C VAL A 473 3.06 -1.94 -6.10
N GLU A 474 2.42 -0.77 -6.10
CA GLU A 474 2.33 0.08 -4.91
C GLU A 474 1.60 -0.63 -3.75
N ARG A 475 0.55 -1.42 -4.07
CA ARG A 475 -0.13 -2.26 -3.07
C ARG A 475 0.76 -3.38 -2.55
N VAL A 476 1.60 -3.97 -3.40
CA VAL A 476 2.58 -5.00 -2.99
C VAL A 476 3.59 -4.39 -2.02
N PHE A 477 4.20 -3.25 -2.35
CA PHE A 477 5.10 -2.56 -1.41
C PHE A 477 4.41 -2.18 -0.10
N SER A 478 3.17 -1.72 -0.17
CA SER A 478 2.39 -1.42 1.04
C SER A 478 2.19 -2.66 1.91
N ARG A 479 1.91 -3.82 1.29
CA ARG A 479 1.77 -5.10 2.00
C ARG A 479 3.09 -5.55 2.62
N LEU A 480 4.19 -5.53 1.86
CA LEU A 480 5.52 -5.86 2.35
C LEU A 480 5.95 -5.01 3.54
N LYS A 481 5.76 -3.69 3.47
CA LYS A 481 6.11 -2.77 4.57
C LYS A 481 5.18 -2.91 5.78
N SER A 482 3.89 -3.10 5.57
CA SER A 482 2.91 -3.09 6.66
C SER A 482 2.82 -4.43 7.39
N PHE A 483 2.93 -5.55 6.68
CA PHE A 483 2.69 -6.89 7.24
C PHE A 483 3.96 -7.70 7.44
N THR A 484 4.92 -7.63 6.51
CA THR A 484 6.16 -8.41 6.60
C THR A 484 7.38 -7.56 6.98
N GLY A 485 7.18 -6.29 7.29
CA GLY A 485 8.20 -5.43 7.89
C GLY A 485 9.40 -5.14 6.99
N LEU A 486 9.24 -5.10 5.68
CA LEU A 486 10.31 -4.80 4.72
C LEU A 486 11.13 -3.54 5.10
N ASP A 487 10.47 -2.51 5.64
CA ASP A 487 11.10 -1.25 6.07
C ASP A 487 11.65 -1.28 7.52
N ARG A 488 11.52 -2.41 8.23
CA ARG A 488 11.95 -2.57 9.63
C ARG A 488 13.26 -3.31 9.73
N VAL A 489 14.21 -2.94 8.91
CA VAL A 489 15.55 -3.56 8.87
C VAL A 489 16.20 -3.50 10.24
N ARG A 490 16.68 -4.65 10.75
CA ARG A 490 17.43 -4.80 12.00
C ARG A 490 18.71 -5.60 11.79
N ALA A 491 19.28 -5.48 10.60
CA ALA A 491 20.53 -6.12 10.20
C ALA A 491 21.51 -5.05 9.68
N ARG A 492 22.80 -5.30 9.77
CA ARG A 492 23.86 -4.34 9.41
C ARG A 492 24.81 -4.85 8.34
N LYS A 493 24.97 -6.17 8.21
CA LYS A 493 25.70 -6.78 7.11
C LYS A 493 24.82 -6.77 5.86
N GLU A 494 25.40 -6.53 4.70
CA GLU A 494 24.69 -6.48 3.42
C GLU A 494 23.91 -7.77 3.17
N ASP A 495 24.56 -8.94 3.31
CA ASP A 495 23.93 -10.27 3.15
C ASP A 495 22.72 -10.45 4.08
N ASN A 496 22.80 -10.00 5.34
CA ASN A 496 21.72 -10.12 6.29
C ASN A 496 20.55 -9.15 5.99
N VAL A 497 20.85 -7.99 5.40
CA VAL A 497 19.79 -7.08 4.92
C VAL A 497 19.11 -7.69 3.70
N GLU A 498 19.86 -8.29 2.79
CA GLU A 498 19.31 -9.01 1.66
C GLU A 498 18.45 -10.19 2.09
N THR A 499 18.93 -11.02 3.04
CA THR A 499 18.13 -12.09 3.66
C THR A 499 16.81 -11.53 4.23
N HIS A 500 16.84 -10.40 4.93
CA HIS A 500 15.63 -9.74 5.46
C HIS A 500 14.67 -9.31 4.34
N VAL A 501 15.21 -8.74 3.25
CA VAL A 501 14.45 -8.27 2.10
C VAL A 501 13.74 -9.42 1.40
N VAL A 502 14.48 -10.49 1.06
CA VAL A 502 13.92 -11.67 0.39
C VAL A 502 12.93 -12.39 1.31
N LEU A 503 13.25 -12.55 2.59
CA LEU A 503 12.37 -13.17 3.58
C LEU A 503 11.03 -12.41 3.72
N SER A 504 11.02 -11.08 3.53
CA SER A 504 9.79 -10.29 3.53
C SER A 504 8.87 -10.65 2.36
N ALA A 505 9.43 -10.88 1.16
CA ALA A 505 8.68 -11.34 -0.01
C ALA A 505 8.19 -12.79 0.17
N VAL A 506 9.07 -13.68 0.62
CA VAL A 506 8.77 -15.08 0.95
C VAL A 506 7.60 -15.17 1.94
N ALA A 507 7.64 -14.39 3.01
CA ALA A 507 6.58 -14.38 3.99
C ALA A 507 5.23 -13.95 3.38
N LEU A 508 5.22 -12.91 2.54
CA LEU A 508 4.01 -12.44 1.87
C LEU A 508 3.43 -13.52 0.93
N VAL A 509 4.27 -14.16 0.13
CA VAL A 509 3.85 -15.21 -0.82
C VAL A 509 3.43 -16.49 -0.09
N ALA A 510 4.10 -16.84 1.01
CA ALA A 510 3.69 -17.95 1.86
C ALA A 510 2.27 -17.76 2.44
N ALA A 511 1.90 -16.53 2.82
CA ALA A 511 0.53 -16.22 3.24
C ALA A 511 -0.48 -16.40 2.09
N SER A 512 -0.10 -16.02 0.86
CA SER A 512 -0.93 -16.19 -0.33
C SER A 512 -1.11 -17.68 -0.66
N LEU A 513 -0.04 -18.46 -0.59
CA LEU A 513 -0.07 -19.91 -0.80
C LEU A 513 -0.91 -20.62 0.27
N THR A 514 -0.82 -20.18 1.52
CA THR A 514 -1.68 -20.70 2.60
C THR A 514 -3.15 -20.45 2.26
N ALA A 515 -3.49 -19.26 1.77
CA ALA A 515 -4.86 -18.94 1.36
C ALA A 515 -5.37 -19.86 0.24
N GLN A 516 -4.53 -20.15 -0.76
CA GLN A 516 -4.89 -21.05 -1.86
C GLN A 516 -5.07 -22.50 -1.37
N ARG A 517 -4.12 -23.03 -0.60
CA ARG A 517 -4.17 -24.40 -0.09
C ARG A 517 -5.32 -24.68 0.87
N HIS A 518 -5.87 -23.63 1.50
CA HIS A 518 -7.04 -23.69 2.37
C HIS A 518 -8.35 -23.27 1.67
N ASP A 519 -8.39 -23.29 0.33
CA ASP A 519 -9.57 -22.95 -0.48
C ASP A 519 -10.16 -21.55 -0.18
N LYS A 520 -9.28 -20.57 0.15
CA LYS A 520 -9.64 -19.18 0.45
C LYS A 520 -9.07 -18.20 -0.60
N PRO A 521 -9.39 -18.34 -1.91
CA PRO A 521 -8.77 -17.55 -2.97
C PRO A 521 -9.00 -16.04 -2.80
N GLY A 522 -10.08 -15.63 -2.14
CA GLY A 522 -10.35 -14.22 -1.82
C GLY A 522 -9.35 -13.62 -0.82
N LEU A 523 -8.52 -14.42 -0.15
CA LEU A 523 -7.52 -13.97 0.82
C LEU A 523 -6.10 -13.90 0.27
N ILE A 524 -5.83 -14.37 -0.94
CA ILE A 524 -4.49 -14.39 -1.57
C ILE A 524 -3.81 -13.00 -1.50
N ARG A 525 -4.59 -11.92 -1.64
CA ARG A 525 -4.09 -10.53 -1.56
C ARG A 525 -4.32 -9.87 -0.20
N SER A 526 -4.72 -10.63 0.82
CA SER A 526 -5.21 -10.09 2.09
C SER A 526 -4.42 -10.60 3.30
N PRO A 527 -3.10 -10.33 3.42
CA PRO A 527 -2.30 -10.76 4.55
C PRO A 527 -2.80 -10.19 5.90
N SER A 528 -3.66 -9.18 5.87
CA SER A 528 -4.33 -8.64 7.05
C SER A 528 -5.34 -9.61 7.69
N ARG A 529 -5.69 -10.69 7.00
CA ARG A 529 -6.57 -11.75 7.51
C ARG A 529 -5.80 -12.92 8.14
N LEU A 530 -4.47 -12.86 8.14
CA LEU A 530 -3.61 -13.81 8.83
C LEU A 530 -3.55 -13.43 10.32
N ILE A 531 -4.12 -14.27 11.19
CA ILE A 531 -4.27 -14.06 12.64
C ILE A 531 -3.52 -15.11 13.47
#